data_998e7efef0ab0946c1a18c74b7730878
#
_entry.id   998e7efef0ab0946c1a18c74b7730878
#
_cell.length_a   1.000
_cell.length_b   1.000
_cell.length_c   1.000
_cell.angle_alpha   90.00
_cell.angle_beta   90.00
_cell.angle_gamma   90.00
#
_symmetry.space_group_name_H-M   'P 1'
#
loop_
_entity.id
_entity.type
_entity.pdbx_description
1 polymer ?
#
loop_
_entity_poly.entity_id
_entity_poly.type
_entity_poly.pdbx_seq_one_letter_code
_entity_poly.pdbx_strand_id
1 'polypeptide(L)'
;MIKPHGSDELNPLFVYDTQQRHALIAEAETLPSILLNSAAAANAVMLGGGYFNPLTGYMNLADSLAVAEKMRTVDGLFFPVPIVNMTSETGIEAGSRIALRDPNMEGNPILAIMDVEAVESVSDDQITFMAEKIFRTLDENHPGVATFSSLGRTLLSGPIQVLNFSYFQADFPDTFRTAVEIRNEIAEHGWNKVVAFQTRNPMHRAHEELCRMAMEQLDADGVLIHMLLGQLKPGDIPADVRDASIRKMVEVYFPPNTVMVTGYGFDMLYAGPREAVLHAVFRQNCGCTHLIVGRDHAGVGDYYGGFDAQTIFDEEVPEGALELDVFKADHTAYSKKLNKVVMMRDVPDHSMDDFVLLSGTAVREMLGKGIAPPPEFSRPEVAKILSDYYQTLDA
;
A
#
# COMPACT_ATOMS: atom_id res chain seq x y z
N MET A 1 -13.32 -17.10 2.53
CA MET A 1 -12.06 -16.36 2.18
C MET A 1 -11.68 -16.72 0.75
N ILE A 2 -11.35 -15.72 -0.11
CA ILE A 2 -10.97 -15.96 -1.51
C ILE A 2 -9.54 -16.49 -1.62
N LYS A 3 -9.19 -17.07 -2.78
CA LYS A 3 -7.84 -17.57 -3.05
C LYS A 3 -6.83 -16.44 -3.15
N PRO A 4 -5.55 -16.68 -2.85
CA PRO A 4 -4.48 -15.73 -3.15
C PRO A 4 -4.40 -15.46 -4.65
N HIS A 5 -3.82 -14.32 -5.00
CA HIS A 5 -3.60 -13.96 -6.39
C HIS A 5 -2.62 -14.95 -7.06
N GLY A 6 -2.96 -15.42 -8.25
CA GLY A 6 -2.09 -16.20 -9.12
C GLY A 6 -1.72 -17.62 -8.65
N SER A 7 -2.25 -18.09 -7.52
CA SER A 7 -1.98 -19.46 -7.01
C SER A 7 -3.09 -19.96 -6.09
N ASP A 8 -3.08 -21.26 -5.80
CA ASP A 8 -4.04 -21.87 -4.86
C ASP A 8 -3.70 -21.60 -3.40
N GLU A 9 -2.42 -21.40 -3.09
CA GLU A 9 -1.92 -21.17 -1.73
C GLU A 9 -1.06 -19.91 -1.66
N LEU A 10 -1.08 -19.24 -0.51
CA LEU A 10 -0.22 -18.11 -0.25
C LEU A 10 1.21 -18.59 0.02
N ASN A 11 2.18 -18.03 -0.69
CA ASN A 11 3.59 -18.39 -0.57
C ASN A 11 4.42 -17.19 -0.10
N PRO A 12 4.46 -16.90 1.22
CA PRO A 12 5.30 -15.83 1.77
C PRO A 12 6.78 -16.22 1.70
N LEU A 13 7.65 -15.26 1.39
CA LEU A 13 9.09 -15.53 1.29
C LEU A 13 9.84 -15.32 2.61
N PHE A 14 9.14 -15.01 3.69
CA PHE A 14 9.74 -14.92 5.00
C PHE A 14 10.07 -16.30 5.56
N VAL A 15 11.28 -16.45 6.08
CA VAL A 15 11.73 -17.72 6.69
C VAL A 15 11.20 -17.82 8.10
N TYR A 16 10.08 -18.52 8.30
CA TYR A 16 9.40 -18.65 9.60
C TYR A 16 10.17 -19.53 10.59
N ASP A 17 10.86 -20.58 10.11
CA ASP A 17 11.67 -21.41 10.99
C ASP A 17 12.84 -20.61 11.59
N THR A 18 12.83 -20.44 12.90
CA THR A 18 13.80 -19.61 13.61
C THR A 18 15.23 -20.14 13.53
N GLN A 19 15.41 -21.47 13.55
CA GLN A 19 16.73 -22.07 13.48
C GLN A 19 17.31 -21.90 12.07
N GLN A 20 16.52 -22.15 11.05
CA GLN A 20 16.89 -21.91 9.65
C GLN A 20 17.20 -20.43 9.40
N ARG A 21 16.36 -19.53 9.90
CA ARG A 21 16.58 -18.08 9.76
C ARG A 21 17.87 -17.61 10.40
N HIS A 22 18.21 -18.07 11.61
CA HIS A 22 19.49 -17.75 12.25
C HIS A 22 20.67 -18.29 11.46
N ALA A 23 20.58 -19.49 10.91
CA ALA A 23 21.63 -20.06 10.06
C ALA A 23 21.82 -19.23 8.78
N LEU A 24 20.74 -18.80 8.13
CA LEU A 24 20.77 -17.96 6.94
C LEU A 24 21.33 -16.55 7.25
N ILE A 25 21.01 -15.95 8.39
CA ILE A 25 21.62 -14.67 8.82
C ILE A 25 23.12 -14.82 8.96
N ALA A 26 23.59 -15.90 9.61
CA ALA A 26 25.01 -16.16 9.77
C ALA A 26 25.72 -16.43 8.42
N GLU A 27 25.07 -17.11 7.50
CA GLU A 27 25.54 -17.28 6.12
C GLU A 27 25.67 -15.92 5.43
N ALA A 28 24.60 -15.12 5.49
CA ALA A 28 24.52 -13.83 4.80
C ALA A 28 25.61 -12.83 5.22
N GLU A 29 26.09 -12.89 6.45
CA GLU A 29 27.21 -12.05 6.90
C GLU A 29 28.54 -12.40 6.20
N THR A 30 28.65 -13.56 5.57
CA THR A 30 29.82 -13.99 4.82
C THR A 30 29.70 -13.78 3.32
N LEU A 31 28.50 -13.46 2.82
CA LEU A 31 28.23 -13.26 1.39
C LEU A 31 28.61 -11.84 0.94
N PRO A 32 28.91 -11.66 -0.36
CA PRO A 32 28.85 -10.34 -0.96
C PRO A 32 27.50 -9.68 -0.66
N SER A 33 27.50 -8.39 -0.39
CA SER A 33 26.25 -7.70 -0.02
C SER A 33 26.07 -6.41 -0.80
N ILE A 34 24.81 -6.05 -1.04
CA ILE A 34 24.42 -4.73 -1.56
C ILE A 34 23.52 -4.02 -0.58
N LEU A 35 23.62 -2.70 -0.55
CA LEU A 35 22.65 -1.86 0.15
C LEU A 35 21.48 -1.59 -0.81
N LEU A 36 20.28 -1.98 -0.40
CA LEU A 36 19.07 -1.70 -1.19
C LEU A 36 18.76 -0.20 -1.18
N ASN A 37 17.97 0.26 -2.15
CA ASN A 37 17.21 1.50 -1.99
C ASN A 37 15.93 1.22 -1.20
N SER A 38 15.28 2.28 -0.68
CA SER A 38 14.09 2.11 0.16
C SER A 38 12.96 1.35 -0.52
N ALA A 39 12.69 1.64 -1.80
CA ALA A 39 11.63 0.97 -2.56
C ALA A 39 11.91 -0.53 -2.72
N ALA A 40 13.16 -0.92 -3.01
CA ALA A 40 13.54 -2.33 -3.10
C ALA A 40 13.46 -3.03 -1.74
N ALA A 41 13.84 -2.35 -0.65
CA ALA A 41 13.70 -2.88 0.71
C ALA A 41 12.21 -3.08 1.08
N ALA A 42 11.35 -2.11 0.79
CA ALA A 42 9.91 -2.23 0.98
C ALA A 42 9.33 -3.39 0.14
N ASN A 43 9.77 -3.55 -1.11
CA ASN A 43 9.39 -4.69 -1.96
C ASN A 43 9.80 -6.03 -1.33
N ALA A 44 11.01 -6.14 -0.73
CA ALA A 44 11.42 -7.36 -0.02
C ALA A 44 10.50 -7.67 1.17
N VAL A 45 10.14 -6.66 1.96
CA VAL A 45 9.17 -6.80 3.06
C VAL A 45 7.83 -7.31 2.56
N MET A 46 7.32 -6.76 1.46
CA MET A 46 6.05 -7.16 0.86
C MET A 46 6.09 -8.58 0.27
N LEU A 47 7.22 -8.97 -0.37
CA LEU A 47 7.47 -10.34 -0.81
C LEU A 47 7.52 -11.30 0.39
N GLY A 48 8.25 -10.92 1.44
CA GLY A 48 8.32 -11.69 2.68
C GLY A 48 6.96 -11.90 3.33
N GLY A 49 6.14 -10.87 3.37
CA GLY A 49 4.79 -10.90 3.96
C GLY A 49 3.72 -11.60 3.12
N GLY A 50 4.05 -12.03 1.88
CA GLY A 50 3.11 -12.69 0.97
C GLY A 50 2.18 -11.74 0.21
N TYR A 51 2.38 -10.44 0.28
CA TYR A 51 1.55 -9.44 -0.40
C TYR A 51 1.73 -9.45 -1.92
N PHE A 52 2.90 -9.85 -2.40
CA PHE A 52 3.22 -9.97 -3.81
C PHE A 52 3.11 -11.39 -4.36
N ASN A 53 2.38 -12.26 -3.64
CA ASN A 53 2.09 -13.61 -4.14
C ASN A 53 1.59 -13.56 -5.60
N PRO A 54 2.05 -14.43 -6.50
CA PRO A 54 2.91 -15.59 -6.29
C PRO A 54 4.40 -15.34 -6.60
N LEU A 55 4.86 -14.08 -6.63
CA LEU A 55 6.25 -13.78 -6.97
C LEU A 55 7.22 -14.43 -5.97
N THR A 56 8.33 -14.96 -6.50
CA THR A 56 9.39 -15.59 -5.71
C THR A 56 10.57 -14.65 -5.44
N GLY A 57 10.55 -13.45 -6.00
CA GLY A 57 11.59 -12.43 -5.85
C GLY A 57 11.38 -11.26 -6.80
N TYR A 58 12.45 -10.58 -7.14
CA TYR A 58 12.41 -9.44 -8.05
C TYR A 58 12.36 -9.89 -9.52
N MET A 59 11.57 -9.17 -10.31
CA MET A 59 11.38 -9.43 -11.74
C MET A 59 12.64 -9.11 -12.56
N ASN A 60 12.86 -9.89 -13.61
CA ASN A 60 13.86 -9.59 -14.65
C ASN A 60 13.40 -8.46 -15.57
N LEU A 61 14.28 -8.01 -16.47
CA LEU A 61 13.99 -6.89 -17.36
C LEU A 61 12.84 -7.19 -18.33
N ALA A 62 12.79 -8.41 -18.88
CA ALA A 62 11.72 -8.80 -19.80
C ALA A 62 10.34 -8.77 -19.13
N ASP A 63 10.22 -9.34 -17.94
CA ASP A 63 8.98 -9.29 -17.16
C ASP A 63 8.64 -7.87 -16.74
N SER A 64 9.64 -7.07 -16.33
CA SER A 64 9.41 -5.69 -15.90
C SER A 64 8.84 -4.82 -17.04
N LEU A 65 9.37 -4.97 -18.25
CA LEU A 65 8.86 -4.26 -19.44
C LEU A 65 7.47 -4.77 -19.85
N ALA A 66 7.24 -6.08 -19.82
CA ALA A 66 5.95 -6.67 -20.15
C ALA A 66 4.86 -6.27 -19.15
N VAL A 67 5.19 -6.26 -17.85
CA VAL A 67 4.27 -5.79 -16.77
C VAL A 67 3.99 -4.30 -16.91
N ALA A 68 5.00 -3.47 -17.19
CA ALA A 68 4.77 -2.05 -17.43
C ALA A 68 3.84 -1.83 -18.63
N GLU A 69 4.02 -2.58 -19.72
CA GLU A 69 3.22 -2.43 -20.95
C GLU A 69 1.79 -2.98 -20.81
N LYS A 70 1.65 -4.21 -20.26
CA LYS A 70 0.43 -5.02 -20.38
C LYS A 70 -0.14 -5.50 -19.05
N MET A 71 0.44 -5.11 -17.91
CA MET A 71 0.12 -5.69 -16.60
C MET A 71 0.21 -7.23 -16.57
N ARG A 72 1.16 -7.82 -17.29
CA ARG A 72 1.42 -9.26 -17.34
C ARG A 72 2.90 -9.54 -17.50
N THR A 73 3.40 -10.55 -16.78
CA THR A 73 4.73 -11.11 -17.07
C THR A 73 4.78 -11.77 -18.45
N VAL A 74 5.95 -12.11 -18.90
CA VAL A 74 6.15 -12.84 -20.18
C VAL A 74 5.37 -14.15 -20.19
N ASP A 75 5.33 -14.85 -19.05
CA ASP A 75 4.59 -16.11 -18.89
C ASP A 75 3.08 -15.91 -18.63
N GLY A 76 2.60 -14.66 -18.63
CA GLY A 76 1.18 -14.34 -18.59
C GLY A 76 0.59 -14.14 -17.20
N LEU A 77 1.38 -14.17 -16.09
CA LEU A 77 0.90 -13.80 -14.76
C LEU A 77 0.45 -12.34 -14.78
N PHE A 78 -0.79 -12.08 -14.38
CA PHE A 78 -1.27 -10.71 -14.20
C PHE A 78 -0.59 -10.06 -13.01
N PHE A 79 0.05 -8.91 -13.24
CA PHE A 79 0.66 -8.10 -12.19
C PHE A 79 0.70 -6.63 -12.64
N PRO A 80 0.19 -5.66 -11.85
CA PRO A 80 -0.04 -4.30 -12.38
C PRO A 80 1.19 -3.40 -12.43
N VAL A 81 2.22 -3.70 -11.64
CA VAL A 81 3.43 -2.88 -11.51
C VAL A 81 4.66 -3.80 -11.41
N PRO A 82 5.77 -3.51 -12.09
CA PRO A 82 6.98 -4.31 -11.97
C PRO A 82 7.60 -4.19 -10.57
N ILE A 83 7.98 -5.34 -10.00
CA ILE A 83 8.64 -5.43 -8.69
C ILE A 83 10.13 -5.62 -8.94
N VAL A 84 10.89 -4.53 -8.83
CA VAL A 84 12.27 -4.44 -9.27
C VAL A 84 13.26 -4.18 -8.14
N ASN A 85 14.50 -4.66 -8.31
CA ASN A 85 15.65 -4.28 -7.52
C ASN A 85 16.68 -3.65 -8.48
N MET A 86 16.59 -2.35 -8.66
CA MET A 86 17.53 -1.58 -9.48
C MET A 86 18.55 -0.87 -8.59
N THR A 87 19.84 -1.10 -8.89
CA THR A 87 20.97 -0.60 -8.10
C THR A 87 22.01 0.10 -8.97
N SER A 88 22.84 0.92 -8.33
CA SER A 88 24.07 1.45 -8.94
C SER A 88 25.31 0.64 -8.55
N GLU A 89 25.14 -0.38 -7.71
CA GLU A 89 26.22 -1.28 -7.30
C GLU A 89 26.72 -2.09 -8.50
N THR A 90 27.99 -2.41 -8.47
CA THR A 90 28.69 -3.15 -9.53
C THR A 90 29.41 -4.36 -8.96
N GLY A 91 29.81 -5.28 -9.84
CA GLY A 91 30.58 -6.47 -9.44
C GLY A 91 29.75 -7.63 -8.93
N ILE A 92 28.43 -7.57 -9.07
CA ILE A 92 27.54 -8.71 -8.85
C ILE A 92 27.46 -9.53 -10.14
N GLU A 93 27.50 -10.84 -10.03
CA GLU A 93 27.47 -11.78 -11.16
C GLU A 93 26.22 -12.66 -11.08
N ALA A 94 25.67 -13.00 -12.24
CA ALA A 94 24.60 -14.00 -12.31
C ALA A 94 25.12 -15.38 -11.82
N GLY A 95 24.25 -16.10 -11.11
CA GLY A 95 24.61 -17.34 -10.43
C GLY A 95 25.23 -17.13 -9.05
N SER A 96 25.47 -15.89 -8.61
CA SER A 96 25.93 -15.61 -7.24
C SER A 96 24.79 -15.59 -6.24
N ARG A 97 25.14 -15.79 -4.97
CA ARG A 97 24.24 -15.62 -3.82
C ARG A 97 24.72 -14.40 -3.04
N ILE A 98 23.83 -13.46 -2.76
CA ILE A 98 24.19 -12.19 -2.13
C ILE A 98 23.27 -11.87 -0.95
N ALA A 99 23.77 -11.07 -0.01
CA ALA A 99 22.97 -10.50 1.06
C ALA A 99 22.41 -9.12 0.65
N LEU A 100 21.14 -8.90 0.91
CA LEU A 100 20.44 -7.65 0.70
C LEU A 100 20.34 -6.91 2.04
N ARG A 101 20.93 -5.70 2.14
CA ARG A 101 20.97 -4.93 3.36
C ARG A 101 19.92 -3.82 3.36
N ASP A 102 19.32 -3.59 4.52
CA ASP A 102 18.26 -2.61 4.74
C ASP A 102 18.82 -1.19 4.87
N PRO A 103 18.44 -0.25 3.99
CA PRO A 103 18.88 1.15 4.10
C PRO A 103 18.13 1.94 5.18
N ASN A 104 16.98 1.43 5.66
CA ASN A 104 16.07 2.16 6.53
C ASN A 104 16.34 1.90 8.03
N MET A 105 17.30 1.04 8.35
CA MET A 105 17.67 0.71 9.73
C MET A 105 19.11 1.08 10.01
N GLU A 106 19.39 1.51 11.25
CA GLU A 106 20.75 1.78 11.72
C GLU A 106 21.63 0.52 11.61
N GLY A 107 22.83 0.68 11.07
CA GLY A 107 23.78 -0.41 10.86
C GLY A 107 23.49 -1.27 9.61
N ASN A 108 22.47 -0.94 8.84
CA ASN A 108 22.08 -1.64 7.61
C ASN A 108 22.06 -3.17 7.77
N PRO A 109 21.21 -3.72 8.65
CA PRO A 109 21.13 -5.15 8.90
C PRO A 109 20.73 -5.91 7.64
N ILE A 110 20.98 -7.21 7.63
CA ILE A 110 20.55 -8.07 6.53
C ILE A 110 19.03 -8.19 6.55
N LEU A 111 18.40 -7.85 5.41
CA LEU A 111 16.96 -7.95 5.20
C LEU A 111 16.59 -9.29 4.55
N ALA A 112 17.37 -9.71 3.55
CA ALA A 112 17.12 -10.91 2.78
C ALA A 112 18.41 -11.49 2.19
N ILE A 113 18.33 -12.73 1.70
CA ILE A 113 19.33 -13.33 0.79
C ILE A 113 18.67 -13.45 -0.59
N MET A 114 19.46 -13.24 -1.63
CA MET A 114 19.02 -13.37 -3.02
C MET A 114 19.93 -14.33 -3.78
N ASP A 115 19.32 -15.26 -4.49
CA ASP A 115 20.00 -16.05 -5.52
C ASP A 115 19.88 -15.28 -6.85
N VAL A 116 20.97 -14.69 -7.31
CA VAL A 116 20.97 -13.81 -8.49
C VAL A 116 20.87 -14.64 -9.76
N GLU A 117 19.72 -14.61 -10.42
CA GLU A 117 19.51 -15.31 -11.70
C GLU A 117 19.98 -14.48 -12.88
N ALA A 118 19.76 -13.14 -12.84
CA ALA A 118 20.21 -12.25 -13.88
C ALA A 118 20.73 -10.92 -13.33
N VAL A 119 21.70 -10.35 -14.04
CA VAL A 119 22.23 -8.99 -13.85
C VAL A 119 22.10 -8.28 -15.19
N GLU A 120 21.17 -7.33 -15.27
CA GLU A 120 20.79 -6.73 -16.55
C GLU A 120 20.97 -5.22 -16.52
N SER A 121 21.49 -4.67 -17.62
CA SER A 121 21.60 -3.22 -17.79
C SER A 121 20.27 -2.65 -18.28
N VAL A 122 19.77 -1.62 -17.62
CA VAL A 122 18.52 -0.92 -17.97
C VAL A 122 18.88 0.41 -18.60
N SER A 123 18.47 0.64 -19.83
CA SER A 123 18.69 1.90 -20.52
C SER A 123 17.73 3.00 -20.04
N ASP A 124 18.12 4.27 -20.27
CA ASP A 124 17.25 5.41 -19.95
C ASP A 124 15.93 5.37 -20.73
N ASP A 125 15.93 4.88 -21.97
CA ASP A 125 14.70 4.69 -22.75
C ASP A 125 13.76 3.65 -22.11
N GLN A 126 14.31 2.58 -21.55
CA GLN A 126 13.52 1.56 -20.84
C GLN A 126 12.96 2.08 -19.51
N ILE A 127 13.73 2.89 -18.76
CA ILE A 127 13.24 3.58 -17.57
C ILE A 127 12.09 4.53 -17.94
N THR A 128 12.30 5.36 -18.96
CA THR A 128 11.28 6.30 -19.46
C THR A 128 10.02 5.56 -19.89
N PHE A 129 10.16 4.47 -20.64
CA PHE A 129 9.05 3.63 -21.07
C PHE A 129 8.26 3.08 -19.88
N MET A 130 8.94 2.47 -18.90
CA MET A 130 8.27 1.92 -17.71
C MET A 130 7.59 3.03 -16.89
N ALA A 131 8.27 4.16 -16.68
CA ALA A 131 7.72 5.29 -15.95
C ALA A 131 6.45 5.83 -16.61
N GLU A 132 6.46 6.05 -17.94
CA GLU A 132 5.30 6.51 -18.70
C GLU A 132 4.10 5.57 -18.54
N LYS A 133 4.34 4.25 -18.62
CA LYS A 133 3.29 3.24 -18.50
C LYS A 133 2.72 3.13 -17.08
N ILE A 134 3.57 3.22 -16.06
CA ILE A 134 3.17 3.09 -14.65
C ILE A 134 2.45 4.35 -14.17
N PHE A 135 3.04 5.52 -14.42
CA PHE A 135 2.60 6.80 -13.85
C PHE A 135 1.74 7.63 -14.81
N ARG A 136 1.62 7.25 -16.08
CA ARG A 136 0.90 8.00 -17.14
C ARG A 136 1.41 9.43 -17.33
N THR A 137 2.60 9.72 -16.83
CA THR A 137 3.30 11.00 -16.94
C THR A 137 4.81 10.78 -16.83
N LEU A 138 5.57 11.75 -17.35
CA LEU A 138 7.04 11.81 -17.19
C LEU A 138 7.46 13.09 -16.45
N ASP A 139 6.51 13.81 -15.86
CA ASP A 139 6.81 15.00 -15.07
C ASP A 139 7.58 14.64 -13.81
N GLU A 140 8.82 15.15 -13.69
CA GLU A 140 9.70 14.91 -12.54
C GLU A 140 9.19 15.54 -11.23
N ASN A 141 8.18 16.43 -11.28
CA ASN A 141 7.49 16.90 -10.09
C ASN A 141 6.55 15.84 -9.50
N HIS A 142 6.22 14.80 -10.26
CA HIS A 142 5.48 13.65 -9.75
C HIS A 142 6.41 12.78 -8.88
N PRO A 143 6.12 12.57 -7.58
CA PRO A 143 7.05 11.92 -6.64
C PRO A 143 7.43 10.50 -7.06
N GLY A 144 6.49 9.75 -7.63
CA GLY A 144 6.75 8.40 -8.13
C GLY A 144 7.68 8.39 -9.35
N VAL A 145 7.49 9.32 -10.29
CA VAL A 145 8.39 9.48 -11.46
C VAL A 145 9.78 9.86 -11.00
N ALA A 146 9.92 10.86 -10.12
CA ALA A 146 11.22 11.28 -9.58
C ALA A 146 11.96 10.10 -8.92
N THR A 147 11.27 9.35 -8.06
CA THR A 147 11.86 8.18 -7.39
C THR A 147 12.26 7.11 -8.39
N PHE A 148 11.36 6.70 -9.30
CA PHE A 148 11.62 5.63 -10.26
C PHE A 148 12.74 5.98 -11.24
N SER A 149 12.77 7.21 -11.75
CA SER A 149 13.80 7.68 -12.68
C SER A 149 15.19 7.80 -12.04
N SER A 150 15.26 7.99 -10.72
CA SER A 150 16.50 8.08 -9.95
C SER A 150 17.14 6.72 -9.62
N LEU A 151 16.43 5.61 -9.83
CA LEU A 151 16.96 4.27 -9.56
C LEU A 151 18.21 3.96 -10.37
N GLY A 152 19.05 3.06 -9.87
CA GLY A 152 20.23 2.57 -10.57
C GLY A 152 19.89 1.95 -11.93
N ARG A 153 20.92 1.70 -12.74
CA ARG A 153 20.78 1.16 -14.10
C ARG A 153 21.19 -0.32 -14.21
N THR A 154 21.40 -0.97 -13.06
CA THR A 154 21.63 -2.41 -12.97
C THR A 154 20.43 -3.05 -12.29
N LEU A 155 19.72 -3.90 -13.00
CA LEU A 155 18.60 -4.69 -12.49
C LEU A 155 19.13 -6.05 -12.03
N LEU A 156 18.90 -6.37 -10.76
CA LEU A 156 19.20 -7.69 -10.20
C LEU A 156 17.87 -8.43 -10.01
N SER A 157 17.74 -9.61 -10.60
CA SER A 157 16.55 -10.44 -10.51
C SER A 157 16.86 -11.85 -10.02
N GLY A 158 15.86 -12.48 -9.44
CA GLY A 158 15.91 -13.84 -8.90
C GLY A 158 15.17 -13.99 -7.57
N PRO A 159 15.04 -15.23 -7.08
CA PRO A 159 14.32 -15.52 -5.84
C PRO A 159 15.05 -14.98 -4.62
N ILE A 160 14.25 -14.63 -3.59
CA ILE A 160 14.76 -14.15 -2.31
C ILE A 160 14.24 -14.97 -1.15
N GLN A 161 14.99 -14.97 -0.06
CA GLN A 161 14.59 -15.45 1.26
C GLN A 161 14.64 -14.29 2.25
N VAL A 162 13.49 -13.86 2.74
CA VAL A 162 13.37 -12.70 3.64
C VAL A 162 13.63 -13.13 5.08
N LEU A 163 14.46 -12.40 5.80
CA LEU A 163 14.96 -12.76 7.13
C LEU A 163 14.46 -11.82 8.24
N ASN A 164 14.01 -10.61 7.89
CA ASN A 164 13.35 -9.69 8.81
C ASN A 164 12.35 -8.78 8.06
N PHE A 165 11.59 -7.97 8.79
CA PHE A 165 10.61 -7.05 8.24
C PHE A 165 11.00 -5.58 8.44
N SER A 166 12.31 -5.26 8.37
CA SER A 166 12.80 -3.91 8.56
C SER A 166 12.37 -3.35 9.93
N TYR A 167 12.15 -2.06 10.02
CA TYR A 167 11.65 -1.39 11.24
C TYR A 167 10.16 -1.65 11.54
N PHE A 168 9.39 -2.16 10.57
CA PHE A 168 7.94 -2.22 10.70
C PHE A 168 7.46 -3.04 11.89
N GLN A 169 8.08 -4.19 12.13
CA GLN A 169 7.69 -5.07 13.22
C GLN A 169 8.11 -4.52 14.60
N ALA A 170 9.22 -3.78 14.65
CA ALA A 170 9.72 -3.17 15.87
C ALA A 170 8.98 -1.89 16.25
N ASP A 171 8.71 -1.03 15.25
CA ASP A 171 8.09 0.27 15.48
C ASP A 171 6.55 0.20 15.52
N PHE A 172 5.96 -0.81 14.86
CA PHE A 172 4.52 -0.99 14.77
C PHE A 172 4.07 -2.42 15.15
N PRO A 173 4.44 -2.95 16.33
CA PRO A 173 4.19 -4.35 16.71
C PRO A 173 2.70 -4.71 16.75
N ASP A 174 1.84 -3.74 17.09
CA ASP A 174 0.39 -3.93 17.18
C ASP A 174 -0.33 -3.70 15.85
N THR A 175 0.36 -3.13 14.84
CA THR A 175 -0.27 -2.67 13.61
C THR A 175 0.25 -3.41 12.38
N PHE A 176 1.59 -3.58 12.26
CA PHE A 176 2.16 -4.32 11.13
C PHE A 176 1.68 -5.77 11.13
N ARG A 177 1.19 -6.24 9.99
CA ARG A 177 0.80 -7.63 9.76
C ARG A 177 1.24 -8.07 8.38
N THR A 178 1.60 -9.34 8.26
CA THR A 178 1.76 -10.03 6.99
C THR A 178 0.41 -10.44 6.42
N ALA A 179 0.36 -10.76 5.13
CA ALA A 179 -0.86 -11.28 4.51
C ALA A 179 -1.30 -12.62 5.18
N VAL A 180 -0.34 -13.43 5.64
CA VAL A 180 -0.61 -14.67 6.39
C VAL A 180 -1.34 -14.38 7.71
N GLU A 181 -0.82 -13.43 8.49
CA GLU A 181 -1.43 -13.04 9.76
C GLU A 181 -2.84 -12.49 9.58
N ILE A 182 -3.05 -11.63 8.57
CA ILE A 182 -4.38 -11.09 8.26
C ILE A 182 -5.35 -12.21 7.88
N ARG A 183 -4.93 -13.17 7.05
CA ARG A 183 -5.78 -14.34 6.72
C ARG A 183 -6.15 -15.16 7.94
N ASN A 184 -5.20 -15.35 8.86
CA ASN A 184 -5.46 -16.07 10.11
C ASN A 184 -6.45 -15.29 10.99
N GLU A 185 -6.27 -13.98 11.17
CA GLU A 185 -7.18 -13.14 11.95
C GLU A 185 -8.61 -13.12 11.34
N ILE A 186 -8.73 -13.05 9.99
CA ILE A 186 -10.03 -13.18 9.30
C ILE A 186 -10.70 -14.52 9.62
N ALA A 187 -9.91 -15.62 9.60
CA ALA A 187 -10.43 -16.94 9.92
C ALA A 187 -10.83 -17.07 11.40
N GLU A 188 -10.06 -16.51 12.32
CA GLU A 188 -10.35 -16.50 13.76
C GLU A 188 -11.63 -15.70 14.08
N HIS A 189 -11.88 -14.60 13.37
CA HIS A 189 -13.15 -13.86 13.47
C HIS A 189 -14.33 -14.59 12.84
N GLY A 190 -14.09 -15.63 12.04
CA GLY A 190 -15.13 -16.34 11.29
C GLY A 190 -15.72 -15.51 10.14
N TRP A 191 -15.01 -14.50 9.66
CA TRP A 191 -15.47 -13.64 8.58
C TRP A 191 -15.34 -14.33 7.22
N ASN A 192 -16.38 -14.25 6.42
CA ASN A 192 -16.42 -14.81 5.05
C ASN A 192 -16.33 -13.71 4.00
N LYS A 193 -16.95 -12.56 4.27
CA LYS A 193 -16.95 -11.39 3.39
C LYS A 193 -16.29 -10.21 4.09
N VAL A 194 -15.14 -9.80 3.60
CA VAL A 194 -14.32 -8.74 4.18
C VAL A 194 -14.11 -7.64 3.15
N VAL A 195 -14.42 -6.41 3.52
CA VAL A 195 -14.15 -5.24 2.69
C VAL A 195 -12.91 -4.52 3.21
N ALA A 196 -11.95 -4.24 2.34
CA ALA A 196 -10.73 -3.52 2.70
C ALA A 196 -10.85 -2.03 2.39
N PHE A 197 -10.38 -1.20 3.31
CA PHE A 197 -10.18 0.23 3.13
C PHE A 197 -8.69 0.55 3.27
N GLN A 198 -8.07 1.04 2.19
CA GLN A 198 -6.66 1.45 2.21
C GLN A 198 -6.57 2.91 2.60
N THR A 199 -5.63 3.25 3.51
CA THR A 199 -5.37 4.64 3.85
C THR A 199 -3.89 4.93 4.07
N ARG A 200 -3.48 6.13 3.68
CA ARG A 200 -2.20 6.78 4.03
C ARG A 200 -2.40 8.05 4.85
N ASN A 201 -3.64 8.40 5.12
CA ASN A 201 -4.04 9.60 5.84
C ASN A 201 -4.80 9.23 7.11
N PRO A 202 -4.87 10.12 8.09
CA PRO A 202 -5.85 10.01 9.16
C PRO A 202 -7.26 9.93 8.58
N MET A 203 -8.09 9.09 9.17
CA MET A 203 -9.47 8.96 8.74
C MET A 203 -10.32 10.06 9.37
N HIS A 204 -11.12 10.70 8.55
CA HIS A 204 -12.17 11.61 9.01
C HIS A 204 -13.55 10.95 8.87
N ARG A 205 -14.61 11.63 9.30
CA ARG A 205 -15.95 11.09 9.39
C ARG A 205 -16.51 10.53 8.07
N ALA A 206 -16.15 11.13 6.94
CA ALA A 206 -16.57 10.61 5.64
C ALA A 206 -15.95 9.22 5.34
N HIS A 207 -14.69 8.97 5.74
CA HIS A 207 -14.07 7.65 5.60
C HIS A 207 -14.68 6.62 6.54
N GLU A 208 -14.97 7.01 7.79
CA GLU A 208 -15.68 6.17 8.76
C GLU A 208 -17.03 5.69 8.20
N GLU A 209 -17.85 6.64 7.74
CA GLU A 209 -19.17 6.32 7.20
C GLU A 209 -19.10 5.57 5.86
N LEU A 210 -18.07 5.84 5.03
CA LEU A 210 -17.84 5.08 3.81
C LEU A 210 -17.58 3.60 4.11
N CYS A 211 -16.79 3.28 5.12
CA CYS A 211 -16.59 1.91 5.57
C CYS A 211 -17.91 1.25 6.01
N ARG A 212 -18.78 1.98 6.74
CA ARG A 212 -20.10 1.48 7.14
C ARG A 212 -21.02 1.25 5.96
N MET A 213 -21.08 2.22 5.02
CA MET A 213 -21.90 2.08 3.81
C MET A 213 -21.46 0.87 2.98
N ALA A 214 -20.15 0.65 2.85
CA ALA A 214 -19.63 -0.52 2.15
C ALA A 214 -20.00 -1.82 2.85
N MET A 215 -19.88 -1.88 4.20
CA MET A 215 -20.31 -3.05 4.97
C MET A 215 -21.79 -3.36 4.75
N GLU A 216 -22.66 -2.35 4.86
CA GLU A 216 -24.10 -2.50 4.72
C GLU A 216 -24.50 -2.93 3.31
N GLN A 217 -23.96 -2.25 2.27
CA GLN A 217 -24.33 -2.54 0.88
C GLN A 217 -23.83 -3.90 0.40
N LEU A 218 -22.70 -4.34 0.93
CA LEU A 218 -22.09 -5.63 0.58
C LEU A 218 -22.56 -6.77 1.49
N ASP A 219 -23.27 -6.48 2.58
CA ASP A 219 -23.53 -7.45 3.65
C ASP A 219 -22.22 -8.12 4.10
N ALA A 220 -21.23 -7.30 4.43
CA ALA A 220 -19.90 -7.77 4.80
C ALA A 220 -19.80 -8.01 6.31
N ASP A 221 -19.06 -9.07 6.70
CA ASP A 221 -18.85 -9.46 8.09
C ASP A 221 -17.90 -8.48 8.81
N GLY A 222 -16.93 -7.90 8.08
CA GLY A 222 -15.97 -6.99 8.66
C GLY A 222 -15.25 -6.09 7.66
N VAL A 223 -14.58 -5.07 8.20
CA VAL A 223 -13.72 -4.13 7.47
C VAL A 223 -12.27 -4.33 7.90
N LEU A 224 -11.39 -4.49 6.92
CA LEU A 224 -9.96 -4.32 7.11
C LEU A 224 -9.57 -2.86 6.82
N ILE A 225 -9.29 -2.05 7.82
CA ILE A 225 -8.61 -0.76 7.65
C ILE A 225 -7.12 -1.04 7.55
N HIS A 226 -6.56 -0.88 6.36
CA HIS A 226 -5.20 -1.27 6.04
C HIS A 226 -4.34 -0.05 5.78
N MET A 227 -3.51 0.29 6.75
CA MET A 227 -2.72 1.51 6.77
C MET A 227 -1.35 1.31 6.14
N LEU A 228 -0.95 2.21 5.26
CA LEU A 228 0.40 2.23 4.72
C LEU A 228 1.39 2.73 5.79
N LEU A 229 2.37 1.90 6.14
CA LEU A 229 3.41 2.22 7.15
C LEU A 229 4.71 2.71 6.51
N GLY A 230 4.95 2.36 5.24
CA GLY A 230 6.15 2.75 4.52
C GLY A 230 6.27 4.24 4.26
N GLN A 231 7.26 4.62 3.48
CA GLN A 231 7.59 6.02 3.27
C GLN A 231 6.49 6.78 2.51
N LEU A 232 6.27 8.01 2.92
CA LEU A 232 5.37 8.97 2.33
C LEU A 232 6.16 10.24 1.96
N LYS A 233 5.55 11.07 1.12
CA LYS A 233 6.16 12.37 0.80
C LYS A 233 6.26 13.28 2.03
N PRO A 234 7.22 14.22 2.07
CA PRO A 234 7.35 15.19 3.16
C PRO A 234 6.04 15.95 3.42
N GLY A 235 5.71 16.13 4.71
CA GLY A 235 4.51 16.84 5.15
C GLY A 235 3.26 15.97 5.31
N ASP A 236 3.33 14.69 5.01
CA ASP A 236 2.27 13.74 5.39
C ASP A 236 2.39 13.38 6.89
N ILE A 237 1.27 13.06 7.52
CA ILE A 237 1.20 12.76 8.96
C ILE A 237 1.89 11.42 9.27
N PRO A 238 2.75 11.34 10.30
CA PRO A 238 3.45 10.11 10.67
C PRO A 238 2.52 8.93 10.95
N ALA A 239 3.04 7.72 10.77
CA ALA A 239 2.25 6.49 10.86
C ALA A 239 1.71 6.23 12.27
N ASP A 240 2.46 6.53 13.32
CA ASP A 240 2.06 6.41 14.73
C ASP A 240 0.86 7.32 15.08
N VAL A 241 0.86 8.56 14.61
CA VAL A 241 -0.25 9.50 14.79
C VAL A 241 -1.49 9.05 14.02
N ARG A 242 -1.30 8.53 12.80
CA ARG A 242 -2.39 7.96 12.00
C ARG A 242 -2.99 6.73 12.68
N ASP A 243 -2.15 5.82 13.17
CA ASP A 243 -2.58 4.62 13.88
C ASP A 243 -3.38 4.97 15.13
N ALA A 244 -2.85 5.84 15.97
CA ALA A 244 -3.53 6.28 17.19
C ALA A 244 -4.92 6.90 16.88
N SER A 245 -5.01 7.74 15.85
CA SER A 245 -6.26 8.40 15.45
C SER A 245 -7.29 7.41 14.89
N ILE A 246 -6.86 6.45 14.07
CA ILE A 246 -7.73 5.42 13.47
C ILE A 246 -8.22 4.45 14.53
N ARG A 247 -7.35 3.95 15.41
CA ARG A 247 -7.74 3.07 16.51
C ARG A 247 -8.75 3.75 17.44
N LYS A 248 -8.52 5.04 17.74
CA LYS A 248 -9.46 5.80 18.57
C LYS A 248 -10.83 5.94 17.91
N MET A 249 -10.86 6.17 16.61
CA MET A 249 -12.12 6.21 15.85
C MET A 249 -12.83 4.85 15.88
N VAL A 250 -12.10 3.75 15.67
CA VAL A 250 -12.67 2.40 15.69
C VAL A 250 -13.20 2.06 17.07
N GLU A 251 -12.43 2.32 18.14
CA GLU A 251 -12.85 2.08 19.53
C GLU A 251 -14.19 2.74 19.89
N VAL A 252 -14.36 3.99 19.43
CA VAL A 252 -15.52 4.79 19.87
C VAL A 252 -16.73 4.65 18.94
N TYR A 253 -16.49 4.47 17.64
CA TYR A 253 -17.54 4.64 16.63
C TYR A 253 -17.89 3.39 15.83
N PHE A 254 -17.17 2.29 15.96
CA PHE A 254 -17.55 1.03 15.31
C PHE A 254 -18.03 0.00 16.34
N PRO A 255 -18.95 -0.90 15.93
CA PRO A 255 -19.32 -2.01 16.79
C PRO A 255 -18.10 -2.91 17.07
N PRO A 256 -18.02 -3.52 18.27
CA PRO A 256 -16.96 -4.49 18.57
C PRO A 256 -16.89 -5.63 17.54
N ASN A 257 -15.68 -6.08 17.23
CA ASN A 257 -15.41 -7.20 16.33
C ASN A 257 -15.91 -7.02 14.89
N THR A 258 -16.03 -5.78 14.40
CA THR A 258 -16.40 -5.49 13.01
C THR A 258 -15.29 -4.83 12.21
N VAL A 259 -14.20 -4.41 12.86
CA VAL A 259 -13.08 -3.72 12.19
C VAL A 259 -11.75 -4.29 12.68
N MET A 260 -10.91 -4.66 11.74
CA MET A 260 -9.50 -4.98 11.92
C MET A 260 -8.67 -3.78 11.47
N VAL A 261 -7.77 -3.26 12.32
CA VAL A 261 -6.84 -2.18 11.99
C VAL A 261 -5.44 -2.75 11.89
N THR A 262 -4.89 -2.80 10.69
CA THR A 262 -3.55 -3.31 10.42
C THR A 262 -2.79 -2.39 9.49
N GLY A 263 -1.48 -2.65 9.32
CA GLY A 263 -0.63 -1.90 8.42
C GLY A 263 0.36 -2.78 7.67
N TYR A 264 0.89 -2.26 6.58
CA TYR A 264 1.82 -2.95 5.68
C TYR A 264 3.00 -2.06 5.29
N GLY A 265 4.14 -2.71 5.05
CA GLY A 265 5.44 -2.06 4.85
C GLY A 265 5.75 -1.79 3.38
N PHE A 266 4.96 -0.96 2.70
CA PHE A 266 5.13 -0.58 1.31
C PHE A 266 5.41 0.92 1.17
N ASP A 267 6.32 1.32 0.28
CA ASP A 267 6.54 2.72 -0.06
C ASP A 267 5.54 3.17 -1.12
N MET A 268 4.90 4.32 -0.89
CA MET A 268 3.86 4.83 -1.78
C MET A 268 4.41 5.16 -3.17
N LEU A 269 3.80 4.62 -4.23
CA LEU A 269 4.19 4.89 -5.61
C LEU A 269 3.57 6.19 -6.15
N TYR A 270 2.40 6.57 -5.66
CA TYR A 270 1.56 7.65 -6.21
C TYR A 270 1.10 7.38 -7.65
N ALA A 271 1.07 6.11 -8.07
CA ALA A 271 0.78 5.70 -9.45
C ALA A 271 -0.73 5.64 -9.79
N GLY A 272 -1.59 6.19 -8.91
CA GLY A 272 -3.03 6.30 -9.16
C GLY A 272 -3.67 4.99 -9.60
N PRO A 273 -4.15 4.91 -10.87
CA PRO A 273 -4.86 3.73 -11.36
C PRO A 273 -4.06 2.42 -11.22
N ARG A 274 -2.80 2.41 -11.61
CA ARG A 274 -1.95 1.21 -11.52
C ARG A 274 -1.73 0.77 -10.07
N GLU A 275 -1.55 1.71 -9.16
CA GLU A 275 -1.40 1.40 -7.75
C GLU A 275 -2.72 0.95 -7.11
N ALA A 276 -3.86 1.43 -7.58
CA ALA A 276 -5.17 0.92 -7.14
C ALA A 276 -5.32 -0.58 -7.46
N VAL A 277 -4.89 -1.02 -8.64
CA VAL A 277 -4.89 -2.45 -9.01
C VAL A 277 -3.89 -3.24 -8.15
N LEU A 278 -2.71 -2.67 -7.87
CA LEU A 278 -1.74 -3.29 -6.96
C LEU A 278 -2.31 -3.43 -5.54
N HIS A 279 -3.04 -2.43 -5.07
CA HIS A 279 -3.76 -2.50 -3.80
C HIS A 279 -4.82 -3.59 -3.78
N ALA A 280 -5.47 -3.90 -4.91
CA ALA A 280 -6.40 -5.02 -5.02
C ALA A 280 -5.67 -6.36 -4.91
N VAL A 281 -4.50 -6.53 -5.56
CA VAL A 281 -3.65 -7.71 -5.41
C VAL A 281 -3.27 -7.93 -3.94
N PHE A 282 -2.85 -6.89 -3.21
CA PHE A 282 -2.53 -7.02 -1.78
C PHE A 282 -3.72 -7.55 -0.98
N ARG A 283 -4.91 -7.00 -1.21
CA ARG A 283 -6.11 -7.36 -0.42
C ARG A 283 -6.63 -8.73 -0.79
N GLN A 284 -6.50 -9.14 -2.03
CA GLN A 284 -6.77 -10.52 -2.42
C GLN A 284 -5.82 -11.48 -1.69
N ASN A 285 -4.53 -11.17 -1.63
CA ASN A 285 -3.55 -11.96 -0.88
C ASN A 285 -3.83 -11.99 0.62
N CYS A 286 -4.38 -10.93 1.18
CA CYS A 286 -4.89 -10.90 2.56
C CYS A 286 -6.18 -11.68 2.77
N GLY A 287 -6.85 -12.16 1.72
CA GLY A 287 -8.11 -12.90 1.81
C GLY A 287 -9.36 -12.03 1.86
N CYS A 288 -9.24 -10.72 1.64
CA CYS A 288 -10.38 -9.81 1.51
C CYS A 288 -11.16 -10.08 0.22
N THR A 289 -12.48 -9.95 0.28
CA THR A 289 -13.37 -10.16 -0.88
C THR A 289 -13.61 -8.89 -1.69
N HIS A 290 -13.45 -7.73 -1.07
CA HIS A 290 -13.70 -6.44 -1.70
C HIS A 290 -12.65 -5.41 -1.30
N LEU A 291 -12.35 -4.47 -2.22
CA LEU A 291 -11.56 -3.28 -1.95
C LEU A 291 -12.41 -2.04 -2.23
N ILE A 292 -12.47 -1.12 -1.27
CA ILE A 292 -13.03 0.21 -1.51
C ILE A 292 -12.04 1.03 -2.33
N VAL A 293 -12.45 1.42 -3.54
CA VAL A 293 -11.71 2.35 -4.38
C VAL A 293 -12.49 3.65 -4.45
N GLY A 294 -11.97 4.66 -3.78
CA GLY A 294 -12.56 5.99 -3.72
C GLY A 294 -12.07 6.89 -4.86
N ARG A 295 -12.56 8.14 -4.84
CA ARG A 295 -12.05 9.20 -5.68
C ARG A 295 -10.57 9.45 -5.38
N ASP A 296 -9.77 9.74 -6.42
CA ASP A 296 -8.34 10.07 -6.32
C ASP A 296 -7.50 8.98 -5.61
N HIS A 297 -7.93 7.69 -5.68
CA HIS A 297 -7.26 6.57 -5.01
C HIS A 297 -5.82 6.45 -5.48
N ALA A 298 -4.87 6.46 -4.52
CA ALA A 298 -3.44 6.37 -4.73
C ALA A 298 -2.85 7.46 -5.66
N GLY A 299 -3.61 8.50 -5.96
CA GLY A 299 -3.15 9.62 -6.77
C GLY A 299 -2.40 10.70 -5.99
N VAL A 300 -1.85 11.67 -6.72
CA VAL A 300 -1.21 12.88 -6.19
C VAL A 300 -1.48 14.03 -7.15
N GLY A 301 -1.69 15.25 -6.62
CA GLY A 301 -2.01 16.42 -7.44
C GLY A 301 -3.17 16.16 -8.39
N ASP A 302 -3.05 16.70 -9.59
CA ASP A 302 -4.05 16.58 -10.67
C ASP A 302 -3.56 15.70 -11.84
N TYR A 303 -2.64 14.76 -11.57
CA TYR A 303 -2.07 13.89 -12.60
C TYR A 303 -3.07 12.85 -13.13
N TYR A 304 -4.10 12.51 -12.36
CA TYR A 304 -5.11 11.52 -12.72
C TYR A 304 -6.51 12.10 -12.60
N GLY A 305 -7.43 11.61 -13.42
CA GLY A 305 -8.85 11.89 -13.26
C GLY A 305 -9.38 11.28 -11.95
N GLY A 306 -10.33 11.97 -11.32
CA GLY A 306 -10.82 11.59 -9.99
C GLY A 306 -11.30 10.15 -9.86
N PHE A 307 -11.76 9.52 -10.96
CA PHE A 307 -12.25 8.15 -10.99
C PHE A 307 -11.41 7.19 -11.85
N ASP A 308 -10.27 7.63 -12.37
CA ASP A 308 -9.40 6.78 -13.19
C ASP A 308 -8.98 5.50 -12.48
N ALA A 309 -8.80 5.57 -11.15
CA ALA A 309 -8.49 4.41 -10.31
C ALA A 309 -9.64 3.38 -10.23
N GLN A 310 -10.88 3.77 -10.57
CA GLN A 310 -12.01 2.84 -10.69
C GLN A 310 -12.14 2.35 -12.14
N THR A 311 -11.96 3.25 -13.09
CA THR A 311 -12.12 2.98 -14.53
C THR A 311 -11.14 1.94 -15.03
N ILE A 312 -9.89 1.93 -14.51
CA ILE A 312 -8.88 0.94 -14.89
C ILE A 312 -9.33 -0.51 -14.65
N PHE A 313 -10.15 -0.76 -13.62
CA PHE A 313 -10.67 -2.12 -13.35
C PHE A 313 -11.65 -2.59 -14.41
N ASP A 314 -12.37 -1.67 -15.09
CA ASP A 314 -13.31 -2.00 -16.14
C ASP A 314 -12.64 -2.10 -17.52
N GLU A 315 -11.60 -1.28 -17.75
CA GLU A 315 -11.03 -1.07 -19.09
C GLU A 315 -9.74 -1.87 -19.32
N GLU A 316 -8.90 -2.03 -18.28
CA GLU A 316 -7.55 -2.56 -18.45
C GLU A 316 -7.30 -3.85 -17.64
N VAL A 317 -8.06 -4.13 -16.57
CA VAL A 317 -7.93 -5.38 -15.80
C VAL A 317 -8.72 -6.47 -16.53
N PRO A 318 -8.05 -7.55 -16.97
CA PRO A 318 -8.75 -8.62 -17.69
C PRO A 318 -9.74 -9.34 -16.78
N GLU A 319 -10.85 -9.79 -17.36
CA GLU A 319 -11.83 -10.63 -16.66
C GLU A 319 -11.15 -11.87 -16.05
N GLY A 320 -11.43 -12.14 -14.78
CA GLY A 320 -10.84 -13.25 -14.02
C GLY A 320 -9.38 -13.07 -13.60
N ALA A 321 -8.76 -11.91 -13.85
CA ALA A 321 -7.40 -11.64 -13.36
C ALA A 321 -7.34 -11.42 -11.85
N LEU A 322 -8.44 -11.00 -11.25
CA LEU A 322 -8.63 -10.85 -9.81
C LEU A 322 -9.89 -11.61 -9.38
N GLU A 323 -9.85 -12.23 -8.20
CA GLU A 323 -11.04 -12.80 -7.54
C GLU A 323 -11.71 -11.78 -6.60
N LEU A 324 -10.98 -10.73 -6.24
CA LEU A 324 -11.46 -9.64 -5.39
C LEU A 324 -12.31 -8.67 -6.22
N ASP A 325 -13.46 -8.28 -5.69
CA ASP A 325 -14.33 -7.26 -6.28
C ASP A 325 -13.98 -5.85 -5.79
N VAL A 326 -14.33 -4.83 -6.59
CA VAL A 326 -14.11 -3.43 -6.26
C VAL A 326 -15.43 -2.77 -5.87
N PHE A 327 -15.46 -2.22 -4.65
CA PHE A 327 -16.53 -1.31 -4.23
C PHE A 327 -16.17 0.11 -4.71
N LYS A 328 -16.80 0.57 -5.79
CA LYS A 328 -16.58 1.90 -6.37
C LYS A 328 -17.30 2.97 -5.55
N ALA A 329 -16.52 3.68 -4.74
CA ALA A 329 -17.03 4.76 -3.91
C ALA A 329 -17.01 6.10 -4.65
N ASP A 330 -18.03 6.92 -4.40
CA ASP A 330 -18.07 8.30 -4.86
C ASP A 330 -17.51 9.26 -3.80
N HIS A 331 -17.45 10.54 -4.12
CA HIS A 331 -17.11 11.57 -3.16
C HIS A 331 -18.12 11.53 -2.01
N THR A 332 -17.60 11.31 -0.81
CA THR A 332 -18.40 11.12 0.41
C THR A 332 -18.26 12.34 1.30
N ALA A 333 -19.36 12.96 1.67
CA ALA A 333 -19.39 14.17 2.47
C ALA A 333 -20.62 14.24 3.40
N TYR A 334 -20.51 15.05 4.45
CA TYR A 334 -21.63 15.31 5.35
C TYR A 334 -22.65 16.24 4.69
N SER A 335 -23.88 15.77 4.53
CA SER A 335 -25.01 16.57 4.04
C SER A 335 -25.65 17.34 5.19
N LYS A 336 -25.68 18.67 5.10
CA LYS A 336 -26.37 19.56 6.02
C LYS A 336 -27.89 19.37 5.99
N LYS A 337 -28.44 19.05 4.80
CA LYS A 337 -29.88 18.78 4.63
C LYS A 337 -30.32 17.51 5.31
N LEU A 338 -29.50 16.44 5.24
CA LEU A 338 -29.85 15.12 5.76
C LEU A 338 -29.25 14.83 7.14
N ASN A 339 -28.38 15.72 7.66
CA ASN A 339 -27.65 15.55 8.91
C ASN A 339 -26.88 14.21 9.00
N LYS A 340 -26.34 13.73 7.89
CA LYS A 340 -25.54 12.50 7.79
C LYS A 340 -24.53 12.56 6.65
N VAL A 341 -23.55 11.68 6.69
CA VAL A 341 -22.63 11.50 5.57
C VAL A 341 -23.33 10.70 4.47
N VAL A 342 -23.12 11.10 3.21
CA VAL A 342 -23.68 10.46 2.01
C VAL A 342 -22.64 10.43 0.90
N MET A 343 -22.77 9.53 -0.05
CA MET A 343 -22.11 9.64 -1.35
C MET A 343 -22.84 10.70 -2.18
N MET A 344 -22.10 11.62 -2.81
CA MET A 344 -22.71 12.76 -3.49
C MET A 344 -23.60 12.33 -4.68
N ARG A 345 -23.26 11.22 -5.33
CA ARG A 345 -24.08 10.64 -6.42
C ARG A 345 -25.48 10.20 -5.97
N ASP A 346 -25.66 9.88 -4.69
CA ASP A 346 -26.94 9.37 -4.15
C ASP A 346 -27.93 10.51 -3.84
N VAL A 347 -27.47 11.76 -3.91
CA VAL A 347 -28.26 12.97 -3.60
C VAL A 347 -28.13 14.03 -4.71
N PRO A 348 -28.57 13.73 -5.93
CA PRO A 348 -28.35 14.60 -7.11
C PRO A 348 -29.06 15.97 -7.01
N ASP A 349 -29.98 16.15 -6.08
CA ASP A 349 -30.69 17.38 -5.77
C ASP A 349 -29.95 18.31 -4.79
N HIS A 350 -28.79 17.88 -4.31
CA HIS A 350 -27.93 18.72 -3.45
C HIS A 350 -26.99 19.60 -4.31
N SER A 351 -26.76 20.82 -3.81
CA SER A 351 -25.70 21.71 -4.26
C SER A 351 -24.44 21.53 -3.44
N MET A 352 -23.30 22.06 -3.89
CA MET A 352 -22.04 22.02 -3.11
C MET A 352 -22.18 22.71 -1.74
N ASP A 353 -23.00 23.72 -1.62
CA ASP A 353 -23.27 24.44 -0.37
C ASP A 353 -24.00 23.58 0.68
N ASP A 354 -24.66 22.52 0.25
CA ASP A 354 -25.38 21.60 1.15
C ASP A 354 -24.42 20.63 1.87
N PHE A 355 -23.14 20.61 1.51
CA PHE A 355 -22.14 19.73 2.12
C PHE A 355 -21.19 20.47 3.05
N VAL A 356 -20.58 19.73 3.98
CA VAL A 356 -19.41 20.16 4.75
C VAL A 356 -18.19 19.60 4.07
N LEU A 357 -17.45 20.47 3.36
CA LEU A 357 -16.24 20.11 2.61
C LEU A 357 -15.07 20.94 3.16
N LEU A 358 -13.97 20.26 3.46
CA LEU A 358 -12.70 20.88 3.85
C LEU A 358 -11.58 20.24 3.04
N SER A 359 -10.69 21.07 2.50
CA SER A 359 -9.46 20.56 1.88
C SER A 359 -8.46 20.09 2.96
N GLY A 360 -7.60 19.15 2.62
CA GLY A 360 -6.53 18.72 3.53
C GLY A 360 -5.63 19.89 3.98
N THR A 361 -5.43 20.90 3.13
CA THR A 361 -4.69 22.13 3.48
C THR A 361 -5.44 22.94 4.55
N ALA A 362 -6.74 23.17 4.35
CA ALA A 362 -7.54 23.90 5.34
C ALA A 362 -7.56 23.19 6.70
N VAL A 363 -7.68 21.87 6.70
CA VAL A 363 -7.64 21.06 7.94
C VAL A 363 -6.29 21.21 8.64
N ARG A 364 -5.17 21.11 7.91
CA ARG A 364 -3.83 21.32 8.50
C ARG A 364 -3.65 22.71 9.09
N GLU A 365 -4.11 23.75 8.40
CA GLU A 365 -4.06 25.13 8.91
C GLU A 365 -4.91 25.31 10.19
N MET A 366 -6.09 24.71 10.26
CA MET A 366 -6.93 24.75 11.46
C MET A 366 -6.23 24.07 12.63
N LEU A 367 -5.72 22.85 12.43
CA LEU A 367 -5.06 22.05 13.47
C LEU A 367 -3.78 22.76 13.96
N GLY A 368 -2.96 23.33 13.06
CA GLY A 368 -1.77 24.11 13.43
C GLY A 368 -2.10 25.36 14.25
N LYS A 369 -3.29 25.96 14.07
CA LYS A 369 -3.78 27.08 14.90
C LYS A 369 -4.49 26.63 16.17
N GLY A 370 -4.51 25.33 16.49
CA GLY A 370 -5.25 24.77 17.62
C GLY A 370 -6.77 24.84 17.45
N ILE A 371 -7.27 25.00 16.22
CA ILE A 371 -8.70 25.06 15.91
C ILE A 371 -9.15 23.67 15.46
N ALA A 372 -10.04 23.05 16.23
CA ALA A 372 -10.61 21.75 15.86
C ALA A 372 -11.49 21.87 14.60
N PRO A 373 -11.37 20.94 13.62
CA PRO A 373 -12.34 20.84 12.53
C PRO A 373 -13.76 20.59 13.08
N PRO A 374 -14.82 21.01 12.35
CA PRO A 374 -16.17 20.77 12.80
C PRO A 374 -16.50 19.28 12.93
N PRO A 375 -17.37 18.88 13.88
CA PRO A 375 -17.67 17.47 14.15
C PRO A 375 -18.35 16.75 12.98
N GLU A 376 -18.90 17.48 12.04
CA GLU A 376 -19.42 16.97 10.77
C GLU A 376 -18.31 16.47 9.84
N PHE A 377 -17.10 17.02 9.97
CA PHE A 377 -15.92 16.62 9.20
C PHE A 377 -15.05 15.62 9.96
N SER A 378 -14.70 15.89 11.21
CA SER A 378 -13.83 15.01 12.03
C SER A 378 -14.42 14.79 13.41
N ARG A 379 -14.35 13.58 13.89
CA ARG A 379 -14.76 13.24 15.26
C ARG A 379 -13.88 13.99 16.28
N PRO A 380 -14.44 14.49 17.39
CA PRO A 380 -13.68 15.29 18.37
C PRO A 380 -12.45 14.57 18.92
N GLU A 381 -12.54 13.27 19.18
CA GLU A 381 -11.46 12.45 19.71
C GLU A 381 -10.29 12.31 18.69
N VAL A 382 -10.64 12.14 17.41
CA VAL A 382 -9.67 12.10 16.30
C VAL A 382 -9.03 13.49 16.12
N ALA A 383 -9.84 14.54 16.08
CA ALA A 383 -9.37 15.91 15.93
C ALA A 383 -8.41 16.31 17.05
N LYS A 384 -8.65 15.84 18.29
CA LYS A 384 -7.76 16.08 19.42
C LYS A 384 -6.37 15.47 19.21
N ILE A 385 -6.28 14.19 18.81
CA ILE A 385 -5.00 13.51 18.58
C ILE A 385 -4.19 14.26 17.50
N LEU A 386 -4.86 14.65 16.42
CA LEU A 386 -4.23 15.39 15.34
C LEU A 386 -3.78 16.79 15.77
N SER A 387 -4.61 17.51 16.55
CA SER A 387 -4.26 18.83 17.09
C SER A 387 -3.06 18.76 18.04
N ASP A 388 -3.04 17.77 18.93
CA ASP A 388 -1.92 17.56 19.85
C ASP A 388 -0.60 17.36 19.07
N TYR A 389 -0.62 16.56 17.99
CA TYR A 389 0.53 16.38 17.10
C TYR A 389 0.97 17.69 16.43
N TYR A 390 0.05 18.44 15.82
CA TYR A 390 0.42 19.69 15.14
C TYR A 390 1.00 20.75 16.08
N GLN A 391 0.54 20.78 17.35
CA GLN A 391 1.10 21.67 18.36
C GLN A 391 2.55 21.32 18.73
N THR A 392 2.96 20.05 18.56
CA THR A 392 4.37 19.66 18.78
C THR A 392 5.32 20.13 17.66
N LEU A 393 4.80 20.45 16.48
CA LEU A 393 5.60 20.95 15.35
C LEU A 393 5.92 22.44 15.47
N ASP A 394 5.11 23.20 16.20
CA ASP A 394 5.25 24.64 16.39
C ASP A 394 6.01 24.99 17.70
N ALA A 395 6.37 23.99 18.51
CA ALA A 395 7.12 24.12 19.76
C ALA A 395 8.62 23.85 19.57
#